data_0d071fe319d2444d19a7f1bf8b0c88d7
#
_entry.id   0d071fe319d2444d19a7f1bf8b0c88d7
#
_cell.length_a   1.000
_cell.length_b   1.000
_cell.length_c   1.000
_cell.angle_alpha   90.00
_cell.angle_beta   90.00
_cell.angle_gamma   90.00
#
_symmetry.space_group_name_H-M   'P 1'
#
loop_
_entity.id
_entity.type
_entity.pdbx_description
1 polymer ?
#
loop_
_entity_poly.entity_id
_entity_poly.type
_entity_poly.pdbx_seq_one_letter_code
_entity_poly.pdbx_strand_id
1 'polypeptide(L)'
;QGKKFISPGAWFSMNYPSDWNEFEDGEGSFLFYNPDVWTGNFRISAFKGNATYGRDAVRQELKENESASLVKVGVLESAYSKEMFQEEGNYYTSHLWITGIGNIAFECSFTVPKGGSVKEAEEVIATLEIRKEGEKYPAELIPVRLSEIYQINESYEWVVSTVKEELKKDFQGVEDDLEKLQQVIDSGKIGPKKKDEWLAIGITVCTILANEVEGMEWKTLIDGNREAPVLDYKDRIIDPMKIAWSKVKAGQPCNVIEEYKSVIINH
;
A
#
# COMPACT_ATOMS: atom_id res chain seq x y z
N GLN A 1 17.77 7.48 -4.86
CA GLN A 1 17.16 6.22 -4.55
C GLN A 1 15.71 6.38 -4.20
N GLY A 2 14.93 5.44 -4.64
CA GLY A 2 13.51 5.52 -4.51
C GLY A 2 12.91 4.49 -3.58
N LYS A 3 11.62 4.63 -3.41
CA LYS A 3 10.76 3.65 -2.77
C LYS A 3 10.15 2.76 -3.84
N LYS A 4 9.92 1.50 -3.53
CA LYS A 4 9.27 0.57 -4.44
C LYS A 4 7.78 0.46 -4.13
N PHE A 5 6.97 0.49 -5.17
CA PHE A 5 5.55 0.20 -5.12
C PHE A 5 5.27 -1.08 -5.92
N ILE A 6 4.54 -2.01 -5.31
CA ILE A 6 3.95 -3.15 -5.99
C ILE A 6 2.45 -2.97 -5.83
N SER A 7 1.73 -2.93 -6.93
CA SER A 7 0.27 -2.68 -6.90
C SER A 7 -0.47 -3.80 -6.18
N PRO A 8 -1.61 -3.51 -5.54
CA PRO A 8 -2.48 -4.55 -5.00
C PRO A 8 -2.83 -5.59 -6.08
N GLY A 9 -2.71 -6.87 -5.72
CA GLY A 9 -2.83 -7.96 -6.67
C GLY A 9 -1.54 -8.23 -7.45
N ALA A 10 -0.49 -7.45 -7.20
CA ALA A 10 0.83 -7.61 -7.79
C ALA A 10 0.82 -7.58 -9.33
N TRP A 11 0.11 -6.64 -9.92
CA TRP A 11 0.06 -6.49 -11.38
C TRP A 11 1.34 -5.86 -11.92
N PHE A 12 1.85 -4.85 -11.23
CA PHE A 12 3.03 -4.13 -11.68
C PHE A 12 3.83 -3.60 -10.49
N SER A 13 5.05 -3.18 -10.78
CA SER A 13 5.87 -2.46 -9.81
C SER A 13 6.43 -1.21 -10.45
N MET A 14 6.80 -0.24 -9.62
CA MET A 14 7.49 0.97 -10.02
C MET A 14 8.34 1.48 -8.87
N ASN A 15 9.29 2.34 -9.17
CA ASN A 15 10.06 3.06 -8.15
C ASN A 15 9.65 4.53 -8.19
N TYR A 16 9.43 5.12 -7.04
CA TYR A 16 9.03 6.52 -6.91
C TYR A 16 9.96 7.25 -5.93
N PRO A 17 10.04 8.60 -5.99
CA PRO A 17 10.96 9.35 -5.14
C PRO A 17 10.76 9.07 -3.65
N SER A 18 11.85 9.03 -2.91
CA SER A 18 11.83 8.71 -1.47
C SER A 18 11.04 9.72 -0.64
N ASP A 19 10.88 10.94 -1.13
CA ASP A 19 10.12 12.00 -0.47
C ASP A 19 8.64 12.05 -0.90
N TRP A 20 8.21 11.16 -1.78
CA TRP A 20 6.80 10.99 -2.11
C TRP A 20 6.14 9.99 -1.17
N ASN A 21 4.84 10.18 -0.95
CA ASN A 21 3.99 9.21 -0.27
C ASN A 21 2.78 8.88 -1.15
N GLU A 22 2.21 7.71 -0.93
CA GLU A 22 0.93 7.33 -1.52
C GLU A 22 -0.21 7.97 -0.72
N PHE A 23 -1.18 8.62 -1.37
CA PHE A 23 -2.26 9.35 -0.71
C PHE A 23 -3.66 8.84 -1.02
N GLU A 24 -3.86 8.28 -2.22
CA GLU A 24 -5.15 7.71 -2.59
C GLU A 24 -4.94 6.40 -3.31
N ASP A 25 -5.84 5.47 -3.07
CA ASP A 25 -6.08 4.36 -3.95
C ASP A 25 -7.57 4.34 -4.28
N GLY A 26 -7.88 4.03 -5.51
CA GLY A 26 -9.21 3.79 -5.99
C GLY A 26 -9.18 2.49 -6.76
N GLU A 27 -10.21 2.19 -7.53
CA GLU A 27 -10.22 1.01 -8.38
C GLU A 27 -9.13 1.10 -9.45
N GLY A 28 -7.94 0.55 -9.13
CA GLY A 28 -6.80 0.54 -10.02
C GLY A 28 -6.12 1.89 -10.25
N SER A 29 -6.39 2.88 -9.40
CA SER A 29 -5.78 4.22 -9.47
C SER A 29 -5.08 4.57 -8.18
N PHE A 30 -3.85 5.09 -8.29
CA PHE A 30 -2.98 5.41 -7.15
C PHE A 30 -2.39 6.80 -7.30
N LEU A 31 -2.41 7.59 -6.24
CA LEU A 31 -1.94 8.97 -6.23
C LEU A 31 -0.73 9.11 -5.30
N PHE A 32 0.32 9.75 -5.80
CA PHE A 32 1.57 9.98 -5.09
C PHE A 32 2.01 11.43 -5.22
N TYR A 33 2.50 12.01 -4.15
CA TYR A 33 3.15 13.33 -4.20
C TYR A 33 4.04 13.55 -2.97
N ASN A 34 4.86 14.59 -3.02
CA ASN A 34 5.67 15.02 -1.88
C ASN A 34 4.82 15.90 -0.96
N PRO A 35 4.53 15.45 0.27
CA PRO A 35 3.69 16.23 1.19
C PRO A 35 4.37 17.45 1.79
N ASP A 36 5.70 17.48 1.78
CA ASP A 36 6.47 18.57 2.38
C ASP A 36 6.75 19.71 1.41
N VAL A 37 7.17 19.35 0.20
CA VAL A 37 7.43 20.31 -0.89
C VAL A 37 6.73 19.80 -2.14
N TRP A 38 5.53 20.29 -2.40
CA TRP A 38 4.73 19.81 -3.53
C TRP A 38 5.38 20.15 -4.87
N THR A 39 5.69 19.12 -5.65
CA THR A 39 6.28 19.23 -6.99
C THR A 39 5.35 18.75 -8.10
N GLY A 40 4.23 18.19 -7.73
CA GLY A 40 3.21 17.69 -8.64
C GLY A 40 2.47 16.48 -8.07
N ASN A 41 1.30 16.20 -8.65
CA ASN A 41 0.50 15.02 -8.32
C ASN A 41 0.70 13.96 -9.39
N PHE A 42 1.29 12.83 -9.02
CA PHE A 42 1.45 11.68 -9.89
C PHE A 42 0.32 10.67 -9.65
N ARG A 43 -0.46 10.41 -10.69
CA ARG A 43 -1.53 9.40 -10.63
C ARG A 43 -1.26 8.33 -11.66
N ILE A 44 -1.40 7.08 -11.28
CA ILE A 44 -1.26 5.94 -12.16
C ILE A 44 -2.46 5.00 -12.05
N SER A 45 -2.97 4.58 -13.20
CA SER A 45 -4.00 3.54 -13.32
C SER A 45 -3.48 2.45 -14.23
N ALA A 46 -3.85 1.20 -13.92
CA ALA A 46 -3.45 0.04 -14.72
C ALA A 46 -4.69 -0.72 -15.17
N PHE A 47 -4.68 -1.16 -16.42
CA PHE A 47 -5.77 -1.91 -17.04
C PHE A 47 -5.20 -3.16 -17.69
N LYS A 48 -5.86 -4.28 -17.49
CA LYS A 48 -5.41 -5.58 -18.01
C LYS A 48 -6.33 -6.05 -19.15
N GLY A 49 -5.71 -6.54 -20.21
CA GLY A 49 -6.43 -7.06 -21.35
C GLY A 49 -5.72 -8.25 -21.99
N ASN A 50 -5.85 -8.42 -23.29
CA ASN A 50 -5.18 -9.48 -24.03
C ASN A 50 -3.67 -9.23 -24.12
N ALA A 51 -2.94 -10.15 -24.73
CA ALA A 51 -1.48 -10.14 -24.78
C ALA A 51 -0.87 -8.86 -25.37
N THR A 52 -1.59 -8.17 -26.27
CA THR A 52 -1.11 -6.95 -26.95
C THR A 52 -1.80 -5.69 -26.44
N TYR A 53 -2.58 -5.78 -25.38
CA TYR A 53 -3.42 -4.69 -24.89
C TYR A 53 -2.63 -3.42 -24.59
N GLY A 54 -1.46 -3.55 -23.98
CA GLY A 54 -0.63 -2.39 -23.67
C GLY A 54 -0.22 -1.60 -24.89
N ARG A 55 0.29 -2.28 -25.90
CA ARG A 55 0.67 -1.67 -27.18
C ARG A 55 -0.53 -1.06 -27.92
N ASP A 56 -1.63 -1.79 -27.92
CA ASP A 56 -2.85 -1.36 -28.61
C ASP A 56 -3.42 -0.09 -27.96
N ALA A 57 -3.35 0.04 -26.65
CA ALA A 57 -3.80 1.23 -25.93
C ALA A 57 -2.98 2.48 -26.35
N VAL A 58 -1.69 2.34 -26.51
CA VAL A 58 -0.81 3.44 -26.99
C VAL A 58 -1.21 3.87 -28.40
N ARG A 59 -1.39 2.91 -29.29
CA ARG A 59 -1.81 3.16 -30.68
C ARG A 59 -3.18 3.82 -30.76
N GLN A 60 -4.11 3.35 -29.93
CA GLN A 60 -5.47 3.90 -29.88
C GLN A 60 -5.46 5.36 -29.42
N GLU A 61 -4.69 5.69 -28.40
CA GLU A 61 -4.57 7.06 -27.92
C GLU A 61 -3.97 7.97 -29.00
N LEU A 62 -2.91 7.52 -29.70
CA LEU A 62 -2.31 8.28 -30.80
C LEU A 62 -3.29 8.53 -31.94
N LYS A 63 -4.19 7.60 -32.19
CA LYS A 63 -5.20 7.70 -33.25
C LYS A 63 -6.35 8.64 -32.84
N GLU A 64 -6.80 8.55 -31.60
CA GLU A 64 -7.99 9.27 -31.13
C GLU A 64 -7.69 10.68 -30.60
N ASN A 65 -6.51 10.90 -30.04
CA ASN A 65 -6.12 12.17 -29.45
C ASN A 65 -5.13 12.91 -30.35
N GLU A 66 -5.62 13.92 -31.06
CA GLU A 66 -4.81 14.71 -31.97
C GLU A 66 -3.66 15.44 -31.28
N SER A 67 -3.79 15.74 -29.98
CA SER A 67 -2.76 16.39 -29.19
C SER A 67 -1.68 15.42 -28.71
N ALA A 68 -1.89 14.11 -28.88
CA ALA A 68 -0.92 13.11 -28.43
C ALA A 68 0.20 12.92 -29.45
N SER A 69 1.41 12.73 -28.93
CA SER A 69 2.57 12.40 -29.74
C SER A 69 3.28 11.19 -29.14
N LEU A 70 3.95 10.42 -30.00
CA LEU A 70 4.73 9.28 -29.58
C LEU A 70 6.04 9.76 -28.95
N VAL A 71 6.29 9.35 -27.72
CA VAL A 71 7.54 9.64 -27.00
C VAL A 71 8.09 8.36 -26.40
N LYS A 72 9.37 8.35 -26.10
CA LYS A 72 9.99 7.28 -25.30
C LYS A 72 10.27 7.78 -23.90
N VAL A 73 9.85 6.99 -22.91
CA VAL A 73 10.16 7.22 -21.49
C VAL A 73 10.96 6.02 -21.02
N GLY A 74 12.27 6.18 -20.86
CA GLY A 74 13.16 5.04 -20.75
C GLY A 74 13.08 4.21 -22.02
N VAL A 75 12.73 2.94 -21.89
CA VAL A 75 12.54 2.03 -23.04
C VAL A 75 11.07 1.93 -23.48
N LEU A 76 10.16 2.60 -22.79
CA LEU A 76 8.73 2.48 -23.03
C LEU A 76 8.24 3.50 -24.04
N GLU A 77 7.56 3.02 -25.08
CA GLU A 77 6.83 3.88 -25.99
C GLU A 77 5.55 4.34 -25.35
N SER A 78 5.27 5.63 -25.42
CA SER A 78 4.10 6.24 -24.76
C SER A 78 3.44 7.25 -25.68
N ALA A 79 2.13 7.34 -25.60
CA ALA A 79 1.38 8.44 -26.18
C ALA A 79 1.30 9.56 -25.14
N TYR A 80 1.97 10.67 -25.43
CA TYR A 80 2.07 11.80 -24.52
C TYR A 80 1.21 12.97 -25.00
N SER A 81 0.50 13.57 -24.05
CA SER A 81 -0.25 14.81 -24.27
C SER A 81 -0.23 15.67 -23.02
N LYS A 82 -0.57 16.92 -23.15
CA LYS A 82 -0.70 17.82 -22.01
C LYS A 82 -1.88 18.75 -22.18
N GLU A 83 -2.44 19.18 -21.07
CA GLU A 83 -3.54 20.11 -20.99
C GLU A 83 -3.26 21.15 -19.91
N MET A 84 -3.46 22.43 -20.23
CA MET A 84 -3.33 23.51 -19.27
C MET A 84 -4.70 23.88 -18.75
N PHE A 85 -4.79 24.14 -17.45
CA PHE A 85 -6.03 24.55 -16.81
C PHE A 85 -5.76 25.53 -15.68
N GLN A 86 -6.82 26.19 -15.23
CA GLN A 86 -6.76 27.15 -14.13
C GLN A 86 -7.67 26.67 -13.01
N GLU A 87 -7.18 26.74 -11.79
CA GLU A 87 -7.94 26.42 -10.60
C GLU A 87 -7.59 27.41 -9.50
N GLU A 88 -8.59 28.03 -8.90
CA GLU A 88 -8.43 29.03 -7.83
C GLU A 88 -7.41 30.14 -8.17
N GLY A 89 -7.42 30.59 -9.43
CA GLY A 89 -6.52 31.63 -9.89
C GLY A 89 -5.10 31.20 -10.24
N ASN A 90 -4.77 29.94 -10.03
CA ASN A 90 -3.46 29.38 -10.36
C ASN A 90 -3.51 28.56 -11.64
N TYR A 91 -2.42 28.57 -12.40
CA TYR A 91 -2.30 27.82 -13.65
C TYR A 91 -1.52 26.54 -13.44
N TYR A 92 -2.06 25.47 -14.00
CA TYR A 92 -1.48 24.13 -13.92
C TYR A 92 -1.38 23.51 -15.29
N THR A 93 -0.48 22.55 -15.42
CA THR A 93 -0.41 21.68 -16.59
C THR A 93 -0.56 20.24 -16.12
N SER A 94 -1.48 19.51 -16.72
CA SER A 94 -1.62 18.08 -16.53
C SER A 94 -0.98 17.39 -17.71
N HIS A 95 0.06 16.60 -17.44
CA HIS A 95 0.77 15.78 -18.41
C HIS A 95 0.21 14.37 -18.35
N LEU A 96 -0.01 13.76 -19.50
CA LEU A 96 -0.59 12.42 -19.61
C LEU A 96 0.30 11.53 -20.47
N TRP A 97 0.59 10.33 -19.98
CA TRP A 97 1.28 9.28 -20.74
C TRP A 97 0.39 8.03 -20.71
N ILE A 98 0.03 7.56 -21.89
CA ILE A 98 -0.54 6.23 -22.05
C ILE A 98 0.60 5.34 -22.51
N THR A 99 0.95 4.34 -21.71
CA THR A 99 2.01 3.40 -22.03
C THR A 99 1.52 1.97 -21.82
N GLY A 100 2.30 1.00 -22.23
CA GLY A 100 1.89 -0.39 -22.11
C GLY A 100 3.06 -1.35 -22.06
N ILE A 101 2.87 -2.43 -21.31
CA ILE A 101 3.82 -3.54 -21.24
C ILE A 101 2.99 -4.83 -21.31
N GLY A 102 3.16 -5.60 -22.38
CA GLY A 102 2.42 -6.84 -22.55
C GLY A 102 0.91 -6.63 -22.49
N ASN A 103 0.25 -7.32 -21.58
CA ASN A 103 -1.21 -7.29 -21.42
C ASN A 103 -1.71 -6.17 -20.50
N ILE A 104 -0.84 -5.25 -20.08
CA ILE A 104 -1.22 -4.14 -19.18
C ILE A 104 -0.99 -2.80 -19.86
N ALA A 105 -2.03 -1.96 -19.86
CA ALA A 105 -1.95 -0.56 -20.23
C ALA A 105 -1.91 0.29 -18.97
N PHE A 106 -1.09 1.34 -18.99
CA PHE A 106 -0.96 2.29 -17.91
C PHE A 106 -1.39 3.67 -18.37
N GLU A 107 -2.18 4.32 -17.54
CA GLU A 107 -2.53 5.72 -17.69
C GLU A 107 -1.85 6.47 -16.56
N CYS A 108 -0.83 7.26 -16.90
CA CYS A 108 -0.05 8.01 -15.93
C CYS A 108 -0.27 9.50 -16.16
N SER A 109 -0.56 10.25 -15.11
CA SER A 109 -0.66 11.70 -15.19
C SER A 109 0.24 12.36 -14.15
N PHE A 110 0.73 13.55 -14.49
CA PHE A 110 1.47 14.38 -13.56
C PHE A 110 0.98 15.81 -13.71
N THR A 111 0.32 16.30 -12.66
CA THR A 111 -0.21 17.65 -12.61
C THR A 111 0.75 18.52 -11.84
N VAL A 112 1.26 19.56 -12.50
CA VAL A 112 2.28 20.45 -11.96
C VAL A 112 1.86 21.91 -12.14
N PRO A 113 2.45 22.85 -11.40
CA PRO A 113 2.29 24.27 -11.69
C PRO A 113 2.79 24.57 -13.11
N LYS A 114 2.21 25.58 -13.76
CA LYS A 114 2.65 26.00 -15.08
C LYS A 114 4.16 26.18 -15.12
N GLY A 115 4.82 25.50 -16.07
CA GLY A 115 6.28 25.52 -16.21
C GLY A 115 7.02 24.57 -15.27
N GLY A 116 6.30 23.79 -14.47
CA GLY A 116 6.92 22.79 -13.60
C GLY A 116 7.56 21.64 -14.40
N SER A 117 8.60 21.02 -13.82
CA SER A 117 9.31 19.92 -14.43
C SER A 117 8.50 18.62 -14.40
N VAL A 118 8.62 17.82 -15.46
CA VAL A 118 8.04 16.46 -15.53
C VAL A 118 9.08 15.37 -15.27
N LYS A 119 10.29 15.74 -14.95
CA LYS A 119 11.40 14.80 -14.81
C LYS A 119 11.13 13.69 -13.80
N GLU A 120 10.55 14.01 -12.65
CA GLU A 120 10.22 13.02 -11.63
C GLU A 120 9.23 11.97 -12.17
N ALA A 121 8.18 12.42 -12.86
CA ALA A 121 7.19 11.52 -13.45
C ALA A 121 7.80 10.61 -14.50
N GLU A 122 8.64 11.17 -15.38
CA GLU A 122 9.32 10.38 -16.39
C GLU A 122 10.24 9.33 -15.77
N GLU A 123 10.96 9.67 -14.72
CA GLU A 123 11.81 8.73 -13.99
C GLU A 123 10.99 7.58 -13.37
N VAL A 124 9.81 7.88 -12.81
CA VAL A 124 8.92 6.84 -12.27
C VAL A 124 8.41 5.92 -13.38
N ILE A 125 7.89 6.50 -14.45
CA ILE A 125 7.33 5.73 -15.58
C ILE A 125 8.40 4.81 -16.19
N ALA A 126 9.63 5.30 -16.30
CA ALA A 126 10.75 4.51 -16.84
C ALA A 126 11.06 3.25 -16.02
N THR A 127 10.61 3.17 -14.76
CA THR A 127 10.83 2.01 -13.89
C THR A 127 9.69 1.00 -13.90
N LEU A 128 8.60 1.26 -14.64
CA LEU A 128 7.45 0.35 -14.66
C LEU A 128 7.85 -1.04 -15.15
N GLU A 129 7.43 -2.04 -14.40
CA GLU A 129 7.58 -3.45 -14.75
C GLU A 129 6.28 -4.18 -14.45
N ILE A 130 5.91 -5.13 -15.28
CA ILE A 130 4.77 -6.00 -15.00
C ILE A 130 5.24 -7.22 -14.21
N ARG A 131 4.35 -7.73 -13.38
CA ARG A 131 4.59 -8.96 -12.64
C ARG A 131 3.85 -10.08 -13.37
N LYS A 132 4.62 -11.05 -13.82
CA LYS A 132 4.09 -12.15 -14.66
C LYS A 132 3.34 -13.16 -13.83
N GLU A 133 2.15 -13.54 -14.29
CA GLU A 133 1.36 -14.59 -13.65
C GLU A 133 2.11 -15.92 -13.66
N GLY A 134 2.01 -16.66 -12.56
CA GLY A 134 2.65 -17.96 -12.42
C GLY A 134 4.15 -17.94 -12.18
N GLU A 135 4.78 -16.78 -12.28
CA GLU A 135 6.19 -16.64 -11.95
C GLU A 135 6.38 -16.43 -10.44
N LYS A 136 7.38 -17.09 -9.88
CA LYS A 136 7.69 -16.94 -8.46
C LYS A 136 8.68 -15.81 -8.25
N TYR A 137 8.30 -14.88 -7.39
CA TYR A 137 9.17 -13.79 -6.97
C TYR A 137 9.59 -14.00 -5.52
N PRO A 138 10.82 -13.62 -5.13
CA PRO A 138 11.22 -13.64 -3.73
C PRO A 138 10.28 -12.77 -2.89
N ALA A 139 10.11 -13.09 -1.63
CA ALA A 139 9.37 -12.24 -0.72
C ALA A 139 10.03 -10.87 -0.63
N GLU A 140 9.22 -9.81 -0.66
CA GLU A 140 9.70 -8.43 -0.63
C GLU A 140 9.00 -7.64 0.46
N LEU A 141 9.76 -6.76 1.13
CA LEU A 141 9.23 -5.72 1.99
C LEU A 141 9.26 -4.40 1.24
N ILE A 142 8.11 -3.75 1.16
CA ILE A 142 7.99 -2.44 0.51
C ILE A 142 7.39 -1.44 1.50
N PRO A 143 7.53 -0.14 1.27
CA PRO A 143 6.83 0.86 2.08
C PRO A 143 5.34 0.53 2.17
N VAL A 144 4.77 0.70 3.35
CA VAL A 144 3.36 0.35 3.58
C VAL A 144 2.46 1.07 2.59
N ARG A 145 1.56 0.33 1.94
CA ARG A 145 0.60 0.89 0.99
C ARG A 145 -0.66 1.35 1.71
N LEU A 146 -1.43 2.21 1.08
CA LEU A 146 -2.71 2.64 1.63
C LEU A 146 -3.66 1.46 1.88
N SER A 147 -3.66 0.45 1.02
CA SER A 147 -4.50 -0.74 1.22
C SER A 147 -4.23 -1.41 2.56
N GLU A 148 -2.97 -1.49 2.99
CA GLU A 148 -2.62 -2.04 4.30
C GLU A 148 -2.86 -1.04 5.43
N ILE A 149 -2.67 0.25 5.19
CA ILE A 149 -3.01 1.29 6.18
C ILE A 149 -4.50 1.24 6.51
N TYR A 150 -5.36 1.09 5.52
CA TYR A 150 -6.80 0.93 5.74
C TYR A 150 -7.11 -0.34 6.54
N GLN A 151 -6.45 -1.44 6.22
CA GLN A 151 -6.61 -2.69 6.97
C GLN A 151 -6.19 -2.53 8.43
N ILE A 152 -5.06 -1.86 8.68
CA ILE A 152 -4.58 -1.57 10.03
C ILE A 152 -5.60 -0.74 10.80
N ASN A 153 -6.11 0.33 10.18
CA ASN A 153 -7.06 1.23 10.82
C ASN A 153 -8.40 0.55 11.10
N GLU A 154 -8.94 -0.20 10.14
CA GLU A 154 -10.18 -0.94 10.31
C GLU A 154 -10.06 -2.00 11.41
N SER A 155 -8.95 -2.71 11.45
CA SER A 155 -8.68 -3.71 12.48
C SER A 155 -8.62 -3.10 13.87
N TYR A 156 -7.92 -2.00 13.99
CA TYR A 156 -7.80 -1.26 15.24
C TYR A 156 -9.17 -0.76 15.73
N GLU A 157 -9.94 -0.14 14.84
CA GLU A 157 -11.27 0.39 15.20
C GLU A 157 -12.24 -0.73 15.58
N TRP A 158 -12.14 -1.88 14.94
CA TRP A 158 -12.95 -3.04 15.34
C TRP A 158 -12.62 -3.47 16.76
N VAL A 159 -11.35 -3.49 17.15
CA VAL A 159 -10.94 -3.81 18.52
C VAL A 159 -11.46 -2.76 19.49
N VAL A 160 -11.30 -1.48 19.17
CA VAL A 160 -11.81 -0.37 20.00
C VAL A 160 -13.30 -0.54 20.27
N SER A 161 -14.08 -0.80 19.21
CA SER A 161 -15.53 -1.00 19.32
C SER A 161 -15.89 -2.24 20.14
N THR A 162 -15.16 -3.33 19.93
CA THR A 162 -15.40 -4.60 20.64
C THR A 162 -15.11 -4.46 22.14
N VAL A 163 -14.02 -3.80 22.50
CA VAL A 163 -13.69 -3.52 23.90
C VAL A 163 -14.77 -2.63 24.53
N LYS A 164 -15.25 -1.63 23.81
CA LYS A 164 -16.32 -0.75 24.31
C LYS A 164 -17.62 -1.50 24.54
N GLU A 165 -18.02 -2.36 23.60
CA GLU A 165 -19.24 -3.17 23.74
C GLU A 165 -19.15 -4.17 24.90
N GLU A 166 -18.04 -4.90 24.97
CA GLU A 166 -17.90 -6.01 25.92
C GLU A 166 -17.53 -5.57 27.34
N LEU A 167 -16.67 -4.56 27.46
CA LEU A 167 -16.12 -4.15 28.75
C LEU A 167 -16.58 -2.78 29.21
N LYS A 168 -17.23 -2.00 28.36
CA LYS A 168 -17.58 -0.59 28.61
C LYS A 168 -16.36 0.25 28.95
N LYS A 169 -15.22 -0.07 28.32
CA LYS A 169 -13.94 0.62 28.52
C LYS A 169 -13.45 1.22 27.21
N ASP A 170 -12.67 2.28 27.33
CA ASP A 170 -11.99 2.90 26.20
C ASP A 170 -10.67 2.17 25.89
N PHE A 171 -10.20 2.33 24.66
CA PHE A 171 -8.98 1.69 24.19
C PHE A 171 -8.16 2.75 23.43
N GLN A 172 -6.92 2.98 23.86
CA GLN A 172 -6.09 4.08 23.34
C GLN A 172 -4.87 3.60 22.55
N GLY A 173 -4.65 2.29 22.43
CA GLY A 173 -3.52 1.75 21.71
C GLY A 173 -2.21 1.81 22.48
N VAL A 174 -2.26 1.71 23.79
CA VAL A 174 -1.10 1.69 24.68
C VAL A 174 -0.98 0.33 25.37
N GLU A 175 0.18 0.06 25.97
CA GLU A 175 0.48 -1.24 26.58
C GLU A 175 -0.57 -1.67 27.61
N ASP A 176 -1.07 -0.72 28.42
CA ASP A 176 -2.09 -1.02 29.43
C ASP A 176 -3.39 -1.59 28.83
N ASP A 177 -3.67 -1.32 27.58
CA ASP A 177 -4.85 -1.83 26.88
C ASP A 177 -4.78 -3.32 26.55
N LEU A 178 -3.60 -3.93 26.63
CA LEU A 178 -3.45 -5.36 26.36
C LEU A 178 -4.29 -6.22 27.32
N GLU A 179 -4.44 -5.80 28.58
CA GLU A 179 -5.27 -6.51 29.55
C GLU A 179 -6.75 -6.49 29.14
N LYS A 180 -7.23 -5.37 28.61
CA LYS A 180 -8.60 -5.25 28.09
C LYS A 180 -8.81 -6.21 26.93
N LEU A 181 -7.85 -6.23 26.00
CA LEU A 181 -7.91 -7.14 24.85
C LEU A 181 -7.90 -8.59 25.29
N GLN A 182 -7.06 -8.96 26.28
CA GLN A 182 -7.03 -10.31 26.83
C GLN A 182 -8.35 -10.68 27.50
N GLN A 183 -8.99 -9.76 28.20
CA GLN A 183 -10.31 -10.00 28.78
C GLN A 183 -11.36 -10.35 27.73
N VAL A 184 -11.37 -9.67 26.60
CA VAL A 184 -12.26 -9.97 25.49
C VAL A 184 -11.97 -11.37 24.93
N ILE A 185 -10.70 -11.72 24.76
CA ILE A 185 -10.30 -13.06 24.30
C ILE A 185 -10.78 -14.13 25.27
N ASP A 186 -10.54 -13.94 26.57
CA ASP A 186 -10.89 -14.90 27.62
C ASP A 186 -12.39 -15.07 27.80
N SER A 187 -13.18 -14.08 27.43
CA SER A 187 -14.65 -14.14 27.49
C SER A 187 -15.27 -15.14 26.52
N GLY A 188 -14.50 -15.60 25.53
CA GLY A 188 -15.00 -16.50 24.49
C GLY A 188 -15.83 -15.81 23.42
N LYS A 189 -15.87 -14.48 23.41
CA LYS A 189 -16.60 -13.68 22.41
C LYS A 189 -16.15 -13.97 20.98
N ILE A 190 -14.86 -14.25 20.78
CA ILE A 190 -14.30 -14.47 19.46
C ILE A 190 -14.21 -15.97 19.19
N GLY A 191 -14.97 -16.43 18.19
CA GLY A 191 -14.97 -17.84 17.82
C GLY A 191 -13.63 -18.29 17.24
N PRO A 192 -13.27 -19.58 17.42
CA PRO A 192 -11.94 -20.08 17.01
C PRO A 192 -11.73 -20.15 15.51
N LYS A 193 -12.78 -19.98 14.71
CA LYS A 193 -12.70 -20.00 13.24
C LYS A 193 -12.80 -18.61 12.62
N LYS A 194 -12.88 -17.57 13.42
CA LYS A 194 -13.01 -16.18 12.98
C LYS A 194 -11.63 -15.58 12.66
N LYS A 195 -11.05 -16.02 11.57
CA LYS A 195 -9.68 -15.62 11.16
C LYS A 195 -9.51 -14.10 11.09
N ASP A 196 -10.46 -13.39 10.48
CA ASP A 196 -10.33 -11.94 10.31
C ASP A 196 -10.33 -11.21 11.64
N GLU A 197 -11.12 -11.67 12.60
CA GLU A 197 -11.17 -11.08 13.94
C GLU A 197 -9.87 -11.35 14.71
N TRP A 198 -9.33 -12.56 14.61
CA TRP A 198 -8.02 -12.89 15.22
C TRP A 198 -6.89 -12.13 14.57
N LEU A 199 -6.95 -11.92 13.24
CA LEU A 199 -5.97 -11.10 12.56
C LEU A 199 -6.05 -9.64 13.02
N ALA A 200 -7.27 -9.11 13.21
CA ALA A 200 -7.46 -7.77 13.74
C ALA A 200 -6.84 -7.61 15.13
N ILE A 201 -6.93 -8.64 15.97
CA ILE A 201 -6.26 -8.66 17.28
C ILE A 201 -4.74 -8.58 17.11
N GLY A 202 -4.18 -9.39 16.22
CA GLY A 202 -2.74 -9.37 15.94
C GLY A 202 -2.25 -8.03 15.42
N ILE A 203 -3.00 -7.43 14.51
CA ILE A 203 -2.70 -6.09 13.96
C ILE A 203 -2.76 -5.04 15.08
N THR A 204 -3.72 -5.14 15.98
CA THR A 204 -3.85 -4.20 17.10
C THR A 204 -2.70 -4.31 18.08
N VAL A 205 -2.27 -5.53 18.41
CA VAL A 205 -1.06 -5.74 19.25
C VAL A 205 0.15 -5.11 18.57
N CYS A 206 0.31 -5.30 17.27
CA CYS A 206 1.38 -4.66 16.51
C CYS A 206 1.26 -3.13 16.48
N THR A 207 0.04 -2.60 16.44
CA THR A 207 -0.18 -1.15 16.54
C THR A 207 0.30 -0.62 17.89
N ILE A 208 0.02 -1.32 18.97
CA ILE A 208 0.53 -0.96 20.30
C ILE A 208 2.05 -1.00 20.32
N LEU A 209 2.66 -2.06 19.77
CA LEU A 209 4.11 -2.16 19.64
C LEU A 209 4.70 -0.95 18.88
N ALA A 210 4.11 -0.60 17.75
CA ALA A 210 4.56 0.55 16.96
C ALA A 210 4.41 1.87 17.71
N ASN A 211 3.37 2.01 18.54
CA ASN A 211 3.17 3.21 19.35
C ASN A 211 4.16 3.31 20.52
N GLU A 212 4.50 2.19 21.14
CA GLU A 212 5.27 2.15 22.39
C GLU A 212 6.77 1.94 22.18
N VAL A 213 7.16 1.30 21.08
CA VAL A 213 8.55 0.94 20.81
C VAL A 213 9.09 1.74 19.65
N GLU A 214 10.09 2.56 19.92
CA GLU A 214 10.74 3.36 18.90
C GLU A 214 11.44 2.48 17.87
N GLY A 215 11.31 2.84 16.60
CA GLY A 215 11.96 2.14 15.50
C GLY A 215 11.16 1.00 14.88
N MET A 216 10.01 0.66 15.42
CA MET A 216 9.09 -0.29 14.77
C MET A 216 8.29 0.42 13.68
N GLU A 217 8.40 -0.07 12.46
CA GLU A 217 7.83 0.55 11.27
C GLU A 217 6.90 -0.40 10.54
N TRP A 218 5.73 0.07 10.18
CA TRP A 218 4.84 -0.68 9.31
C TRP A 218 5.42 -0.76 7.89
N LYS A 219 5.37 -1.95 7.32
CA LYS A 219 5.74 -2.25 5.93
C LYS A 219 4.66 -3.13 5.33
N THR A 220 4.65 -3.24 4.02
CA THR A 220 3.85 -4.23 3.32
C THR A 220 4.74 -5.39 2.90
N LEU A 221 4.35 -6.60 3.28
CA LEU A 221 5.00 -7.83 2.84
C LEU A 221 4.27 -8.34 1.60
N ILE A 222 5.04 -8.59 0.54
CA ILE A 222 4.55 -9.25 -0.68
C ILE A 222 5.23 -10.60 -0.76
N ASP A 223 4.48 -11.67 -0.57
CA ASP A 223 5.00 -13.04 -0.56
C ASP A 223 4.02 -13.98 -1.26
N GLY A 224 4.29 -14.30 -2.51
CA GLY A 224 3.38 -15.05 -3.34
C GLY A 224 2.05 -14.32 -3.48
N ASN A 225 0.97 -14.99 -3.10
CA ASN A 225 -0.37 -14.40 -3.11
C ASN A 225 -0.70 -13.64 -1.82
N ARG A 226 0.21 -13.66 -0.85
CA ARG A 226 0.02 -12.97 0.41
C ARG A 226 0.54 -11.54 0.31
N GLU A 227 -0.32 -10.59 0.65
CA GLU A 227 0.00 -9.17 0.75
C GLU A 227 -0.50 -8.73 2.12
N ALA A 228 0.41 -8.31 2.99
CA ALA A 228 0.05 -8.14 4.39
C ALA A 228 0.83 -7.02 5.06
N PRO A 229 0.20 -6.31 6.04
CA PRO A 229 0.93 -5.40 6.89
C PRO A 229 1.78 -6.20 7.89
N VAL A 230 3.03 -5.80 8.04
CA VAL A 230 3.96 -6.36 9.02
C VAL A 230 4.76 -5.23 9.66
N LEU A 231 5.35 -5.47 10.82
CA LEU A 231 6.31 -4.54 11.39
C LEU A 231 7.72 -4.95 11.00
N ASP A 232 8.51 -3.97 10.63
CA ASP A 232 9.94 -4.10 10.38
C ASP A 232 10.69 -3.50 11.57
N TYR A 233 11.50 -4.29 12.23
CA TYR A 233 12.22 -3.87 13.42
C TYR A 233 13.58 -4.59 13.52
N LYS A 234 14.67 -3.83 13.50
CA LYS A 234 16.04 -4.38 13.61
C LYS A 234 16.28 -5.55 12.66
N ASP A 235 15.93 -5.36 11.39
CA ASP A 235 16.06 -6.35 10.32
C ASP A 235 15.24 -7.64 10.51
N ARG A 236 14.23 -7.58 11.37
CA ARG A 236 13.29 -8.67 11.60
C ARG A 236 11.88 -8.25 11.29
N ILE A 237 11.09 -9.23 10.89
CA ILE A 237 9.66 -9.03 10.59
C ILE A 237 8.84 -9.53 11.77
N ILE A 238 7.94 -8.69 12.28
CA ILE A 238 6.93 -9.08 13.23
C ILE A 238 5.63 -9.20 12.47
N ASP A 239 5.11 -10.41 12.38
CA ASP A 239 3.94 -10.73 11.58
C ASP A 239 2.69 -10.77 12.45
N PRO A 240 1.71 -9.86 12.22
CA PRO A 240 0.46 -9.86 12.98
C PRO A 240 -0.27 -11.20 12.98
N MET A 241 -0.15 -11.97 11.89
CA MET A 241 -0.79 -13.28 11.78
C MET A 241 -0.26 -14.28 12.80
N LYS A 242 0.98 -14.12 13.25
CA LYS A 242 1.62 -15.00 14.21
C LYS A 242 1.32 -14.63 15.67
N ILE A 243 0.77 -13.46 15.90
CA ILE A 243 0.46 -12.99 17.27
C ILE A 243 -0.74 -13.75 17.86
N ALA A 244 -1.79 -13.94 17.07
CA ALA A 244 -3.03 -14.54 17.57
C ALA A 244 -3.53 -15.68 16.67
N TRP A 245 -3.79 -15.41 15.41
CA TRP A 245 -4.43 -16.41 14.53
C TRP A 245 -3.65 -17.75 14.45
N SER A 246 -2.35 -17.72 14.27
CA SER A 246 -1.56 -18.95 14.16
C SER A 246 -1.65 -19.83 15.42
N LYS A 247 -1.77 -19.20 16.59
CA LYS A 247 -1.96 -19.90 17.86
C LYS A 247 -3.35 -20.54 17.92
N VAL A 248 -4.38 -19.77 17.64
CA VAL A 248 -5.76 -20.23 17.69
C VAL A 248 -6.02 -21.32 16.67
N LYS A 249 -5.51 -21.17 15.47
CA LYS A 249 -5.60 -22.16 14.40
C LYS A 249 -4.99 -23.50 14.81
N ALA A 250 -3.89 -23.46 15.56
CA ALA A 250 -3.20 -24.64 16.06
C ALA A 250 -3.84 -25.21 17.33
N GLY A 251 -4.95 -24.67 17.81
CA GLY A 251 -5.60 -25.10 19.04
C GLY A 251 -4.89 -24.67 20.31
N GLN A 252 -3.96 -23.73 20.21
CA GLN A 252 -3.19 -23.21 21.34
C GLN A 252 -3.87 -21.98 21.93
N PRO A 253 -3.69 -21.72 23.24
CA PRO A 253 -4.22 -20.50 23.84
C PRO A 253 -3.49 -19.26 23.30
N CYS A 254 -4.24 -18.18 23.17
CA CYS A 254 -3.70 -16.88 22.76
C CYS A 254 -3.58 -15.98 23.99
N ASN A 255 -2.37 -15.57 24.33
CA ASN A 255 -2.08 -14.60 25.38
C ASN A 255 -1.35 -13.41 24.78
N VAL A 256 -2.08 -12.32 24.55
CA VAL A 256 -1.52 -11.15 23.88
C VAL A 256 -0.49 -10.40 24.70
N ILE A 257 -0.56 -10.49 26.04
CA ILE A 257 0.41 -9.86 26.93
C ILE A 257 1.77 -10.58 26.80
N GLU A 258 1.74 -11.90 26.83
CA GLU A 258 2.96 -12.71 26.64
C GLU A 258 3.57 -12.53 25.25
N GLU A 259 2.73 -12.50 24.21
CA GLU A 259 3.17 -12.26 22.84
C GLU A 259 3.85 -10.89 22.71
N TYR A 260 3.24 -9.85 23.26
CA TYR A 260 3.82 -8.51 23.27
C TYR A 260 5.19 -8.49 23.95
N LYS A 261 5.29 -9.06 25.15
CA LYS A 261 6.57 -9.14 25.89
C LYS A 261 7.62 -9.96 25.14
N SER A 262 7.21 -11.06 24.54
CA SER A 262 8.10 -11.93 23.76
C SER A 262 8.73 -11.20 22.58
N VAL A 263 7.96 -10.40 21.87
CA VAL A 263 8.46 -9.59 20.76
C VAL A 263 9.54 -8.62 21.23
N ILE A 264 9.31 -7.92 22.33
CA ILE A 264 10.27 -6.95 22.88
C ILE A 264 11.55 -7.64 23.35
N ILE A 265 11.44 -8.77 24.05
CA ILE A 265 12.60 -9.50 24.60
C ILE A 265 13.44 -10.11 23.47
N ASN A 266 12.81 -10.65 22.43
CA ASN A 266 13.49 -11.37 21.35
C ASN A 266 14.01 -10.46 20.23
N HIS A 267 13.71 -9.18 20.31
CA HIS A 267 14.10 -8.16 19.33
C HIS A 267 14.77 -6.98 20.03
#